data_ba56170acefd18cd99f9d4e2f4e4325c
#
_entry.id   ba56170acefd18cd99f9d4e2f4e4325c
#
_cell.length_a   1.000
_cell.length_b   1.000
_cell.length_c   1.000
_cell.angle_alpha   90.00
_cell.angle_beta   90.00
_cell.angle_gamma   90.00
#
_symmetry.space_group_name_H-M   'P 1'
#
loop_
_entity.id
_entity.type
_entity.pdbx_description
1 polymer ?
#
loop_
_entity_poly.entity_id
_entity_poly.type
_entity_poly.pdbx_seq_one_letter_code
_entity_poly.pdbx_strand_id
1 'polypeptide(L)'
;APGIKVGFSGKKLAVTFGPSTSEGALVAYRIGSFDWLFSNVTADSTYYFVGPETALDGDDVPDNNIFEMRVQIAGVSIASDARLLRPVQYKKKVELIGGSVVSGQFATYETLSSWAFLYAAGLGNVEYTITAYPGVCLADLQCYGGGTHGMTWFWHHASDPGVRAGATYGGEPEEYDVTAEQPADLVILQMGGNDHRPPNEIPGDKFEEAYIEMIEDIHNVWPHADVVLMSQWGDFVRSGTGWRGTTIYEPETMRVLEHFKDQGFVHYFNTDGILAHNDINPKNHPTDVGHIKLASHLLQWTRVVLGWELEPMGEMTHSTLYWNDQQEY
;
A
#
# COMPACT_ATOMS: atom_id res chain seq x y z
N ALA A 1 -0.80 -2.24 4.26
CA ALA A 1 -0.06 -2.81 5.38
C ALA A 1 -0.57 -2.19 6.69
N PRO A 2 -0.84 -3.00 7.71
CA PRO A 2 -1.29 -2.48 9.00
C PRO A 2 -0.26 -1.54 9.59
N GLY A 3 -0.72 -0.49 10.24
CA GLY A 3 0.16 0.49 10.84
C GLY A 3 -0.58 1.42 11.77
N ILE A 4 0.14 2.32 12.40
CA ILE A 4 -0.42 3.33 13.28
C ILE A 4 0.23 4.68 12.96
N LYS A 5 -0.60 5.72 13.00
CA LYS A 5 -0.17 7.12 13.02
C LYS A 5 -0.62 7.74 14.33
N VAL A 6 0.31 8.29 15.09
CA VAL A 6 0.07 8.89 16.40
C VAL A 6 0.67 10.28 16.44
N GLY A 7 -0.16 11.29 16.68
CA GLY A 7 0.34 12.61 17.06
C GLY A 7 0.78 12.59 18.54
N PHE A 8 1.94 13.13 18.85
CA PHE A 8 2.41 13.25 20.23
C PHE A 8 3.22 14.52 20.44
N SER A 9 3.26 14.98 21.67
CA SER A 9 4.16 16.02 22.13
C SER A 9 5.21 15.42 23.06
N GLY A 10 6.33 16.13 23.25
CA GLY A 10 7.40 15.69 24.13
C GLY A 10 8.47 14.86 23.42
N LYS A 11 9.46 14.40 24.18
CA LYS A 11 10.74 13.89 23.70
C LYS A 11 10.94 12.39 23.93
N LYS A 12 9.87 11.63 24.19
CA LYS A 12 9.93 10.18 24.40
C LYS A 12 8.67 9.52 23.85
N LEU A 13 8.87 8.44 23.09
CA LEU A 13 7.82 7.57 22.62
C LEU A 13 8.29 6.13 22.63
N ALA A 14 7.48 5.25 23.18
CA ALA A 14 7.71 3.81 23.15
C ALA A 14 6.46 3.07 22.71
N VAL A 15 6.67 1.91 22.09
CA VAL A 15 5.60 1.01 21.65
C VAL A 15 5.82 -0.36 22.27
N THR A 16 4.74 -0.93 22.81
CA THR A 16 4.72 -2.31 23.30
C THR A 16 4.05 -3.19 22.27
N PHE A 17 4.73 -4.25 21.88
CA PHE A 17 4.26 -5.22 20.90
C PHE A 17 3.48 -6.33 21.58
N GLY A 18 2.40 -6.79 20.94
CA GLY A 18 1.54 -7.83 21.47
C GLY A 18 2.10 -9.25 21.28
N PRO A 19 1.47 -10.25 21.90
CA PRO A 19 1.94 -11.64 21.92
C PRO A 19 1.93 -12.32 20.53
N SER A 20 1.16 -11.79 19.58
CA SER A 20 1.10 -12.30 18.20
C SER A 20 2.20 -11.75 17.29
N THR A 21 3.13 -10.94 17.80
CA THR A 21 4.25 -10.43 17.03
C THR A 21 5.25 -11.55 16.75
N SER A 22 5.62 -11.75 15.50
CA SER A 22 6.64 -12.73 15.12
C SER A 22 8.00 -12.35 15.71
N GLU A 23 8.79 -13.35 16.09
CA GLU A 23 10.15 -13.12 16.58
C GLU A 23 11.01 -12.46 15.51
N GLY A 24 11.69 -11.37 15.87
CA GLY A 24 12.56 -10.62 14.97
C GLY A 24 11.82 -9.90 13.84
N ALA A 25 10.52 -9.65 13.99
CA ALA A 25 9.76 -8.90 13.01
C ALA A 25 10.41 -7.53 12.74
N LEU A 26 10.67 -7.24 11.46
CA LEU A 26 11.20 -5.95 11.04
C LEU A 26 10.06 -4.93 10.99
N VAL A 27 10.21 -3.83 11.71
CA VAL A 27 9.27 -2.70 11.68
C VAL A 27 9.96 -1.47 11.12
N ALA A 28 9.22 -0.72 10.33
CA ALA A 28 9.63 0.60 9.87
C ALA A 28 8.89 1.68 10.65
N TYR A 29 9.60 2.75 11.01
CA TYR A 29 9.02 3.89 11.72
C TYR A 29 9.67 5.20 11.28
N ARG A 30 8.93 6.29 11.42
CA ARG A 30 9.45 7.64 11.19
C ARG A 30 8.72 8.67 12.05
N ILE A 31 9.31 9.85 12.16
CA ILE A 31 8.71 11.04 12.76
C ILE A 31 8.51 12.09 11.65
N GLY A 32 7.30 12.57 11.48
CA GLY A 32 6.99 13.59 10.49
C GLY A 32 7.53 13.24 9.09
N SER A 33 8.39 14.10 8.56
CA SER A 33 9.05 13.95 7.26
C SER A 33 10.45 13.35 7.32
N PHE A 34 10.92 12.93 8.49
CA PHE A 34 12.24 12.28 8.60
C PHE A 34 12.30 10.99 7.82
N ASP A 35 13.51 10.53 7.50
CA ASP A 35 13.74 9.26 6.85
C ASP A 35 13.17 8.08 7.65
N TRP A 36 12.81 7.02 6.94
CA TRP A 36 12.38 5.77 7.55
C TRP A 36 13.54 5.08 8.27
N LEU A 37 13.31 4.74 9.52
CA LEU A 37 14.20 3.93 10.34
C LEU A 37 13.60 2.53 10.50
N PHE A 38 14.47 1.56 10.82
CA PHE A 38 14.09 0.16 10.93
C PHE A 38 14.56 -0.42 12.26
N SER A 39 13.76 -1.29 12.84
CA SER A 39 14.11 -2.02 14.05
C SER A 39 13.53 -3.43 14.01
N ASN A 40 14.26 -4.40 14.53
CA ASN A 40 13.71 -5.72 14.78
C ASN A 40 13.04 -5.73 16.16
N VAL A 41 11.84 -6.28 16.21
CA VAL A 41 11.04 -6.35 17.44
C VAL A 41 10.57 -7.77 17.70
N THR A 42 10.20 -8.03 18.96
CA THR A 42 9.68 -9.32 19.42
C THR A 42 8.40 -9.13 20.21
N ALA A 43 7.64 -10.22 20.39
CA ALA A 43 6.42 -10.23 21.20
C ALA A 43 6.69 -9.82 22.65
N ASP A 44 5.66 -9.27 23.27
CA ASP A 44 5.63 -8.90 24.70
C ASP A 44 6.78 -7.99 25.17
N SER A 45 7.33 -7.20 24.23
CA SER A 45 8.46 -6.32 24.48
C SER A 45 8.14 -4.87 24.18
N THR A 46 8.73 -3.94 24.95
CA THR A 46 8.59 -2.51 24.75
C THR A 46 9.86 -1.92 24.17
N TYR A 47 9.72 -1.18 23.07
CA TYR A 47 10.81 -0.52 22.37
C TYR A 47 10.63 0.99 22.41
N TYR A 48 11.70 1.71 22.71
CA TYR A 48 11.74 3.17 22.63
C TYR A 48 12.16 3.58 21.22
N PHE A 49 11.34 4.37 20.55
CA PHE A 49 11.60 4.87 19.21
C PHE A 49 12.01 6.33 19.18
N VAL A 50 11.67 7.07 20.22
CA VAL A 50 12.14 8.43 20.45
C VAL A 50 12.61 8.54 21.90
N GLY A 51 13.80 9.09 22.12
CA GLY A 51 14.36 9.29 23.44
C GLY A 51 15.89 9.37 23.45
N PRO A 52 16.51 9.66 24.60
CA PRO A 52 17.97 9.60 24.72
C PRO A 52 18.44 8.17 24.40
N GLU A 53 19.54 8.06 23.69
CA GLU A 53 20.13 6.77 23.27
C GLU A 53 19.37 6.02 22.17
N THR A 54 18.36 6.61 21.55
CA THR A 54 17.70 6.06 20.35
C THR A 54 18.21 6.73 19.07
N ALA A 55 17.91 6.12 17.91
CA ALA A 55 18.30 6.71 16.63
C ALA A 55 17.63 8.07 16.35
N LEU A 56 16.53 8.36 17.05
CA LEU A 56 15.86 9.66 17.05
C LEU A 56 15.95 10.23 18.47
N ASP A 57 16.95 11.09 18.73
CA ASP A 57 17.02 11.80 20.00
C ASP A 57 15.82 12.75 20.12
N GLY A 58 15.22 12.76 21.31
CA GLY A 58 14.09 13.63 21.57
C GLY A 58 14.40 15.12 21.42
N ASP A 59 15.67 15.50 21.47
CA ASP A 59 16.08 16.90 21.27
C ASP A 59 16.10 17.32 19.81
N ASP A 60 16.26 16.35 18.89
CA ASP A 60 16.22 16.57 17.44
C ASP A 60 14.80 16.46 16.86
N VAL A 61 13.83 16.01 17.65
CA VAL A 61 12.45 15.85 17.23
C VAL A 61 11.66 17.14 17.50
N PRO A 62 11.05 17.76 16.48
CA PRO A 62 10.22 18.95 16.65
C PRO A 62 9.07 18.72 17.64
N ASP A 63 8.53 19.76 18.25
CA ASP A 63 7.32 19.67 19.07
C ASP A 63 6.09 19.35 18.20
N ASN A 64 5.15 18.54 18.73
CA ASN A 64 3.91 18.17 18.08
C ASN A 64 4.07 17.36 16.78
N ASN A 65 4.72 16.22 16.86
CA ASN A 65 5.02 15.36 15.73
C ASN A 65 3.99 14.27 15.48
N ILE A 66 4.03 13.72 14.26
CA ILE A 66 3.32 12.51 13.87
C ILE A 66 4.34 11.37 13.83
N PHE A 67 4.13 10.35 14.67
CA PHE A 67 4.82 9.07 14.61
C PHE A 67 4.03 8.13 13.71
N GLU A 68 4.70 7.48 12.77
CA GLU A 68 4.13 6.48 11.89
C GLU A 68 4.89 5.17 11.99
N MET A 69 4.16 4.05 12.14
CA MET A 69 4.73 2.70 12.21
C MET A 69 3.79 1.71 11.52
N ARG A 70 4.36 0.68 10.91
CA ARG A 70 3.63 -0.37 10.19
C ARG A 70 3.81 -1.71 10.88
N VAL A 71 2.87 -2.05 11.80
CA VAL A 71 2.93 -3.29 12.59
C VAL A 71 1.68 -3.46 13.45
N GLN A 72 1.47 -4.64 14.02
CA GLN A 72 0.46 -4.87 15.06
C GLN A 72 0.96 -4.38 16.42
N ILE A 73 0.18 -3.53 17.09
CA ILE A 73 0.58 -2.83 18.31
C ILE A 73 -0.35 -3.21 19.46
N ALA A 74 0.22 -3.51 20.63
CA ALA A 74 -0.53 -3.74 21.87
C ALA A 74 -0.71 -2.45 22.68
N GLY A 75 0.20 -1.49 22.59
CA GLY A 75 0.11 -0.23 23.30
C GLY A 75 1.16 0.78 22.88
N VAL A 76 0.88 2.05 23.16
CA VAL A 76 1.80 3.18 22.95
C VAL A 76 2.02 3.88 24.28
N SER A 77 3.26 4.12 24.64
CA SER A 77 3.65 4.86 25.86
C SER A 77 4.40 6.14 25.52
N ILE A 78 4.00 7.22 26.14
CA ILE A 78 4.64 8.54 26.03
C ILE A 78 5.11 9.03 27.40
N ALA A 79 5.89 10.09 27.43
CA ALA A 79 6.32 10.71 28.69
C ALA A 79 5.10 11.18 29.52
N SER A 80 5.24 11.23 30.85
CA SER A 80 4.13 11.53 31.77
C SER A 80 3.57 12.96 31.61
N ASP A 81 4.37 13.86 31.08
CA ASP A 81 4.02 15.26 30.79
C ASP A 81 3.60 15.47 29.31
N ALA A 82 3.70 14.43 28.49
CA ALA A 82 3.33 14.46 27.08
C ALA A 82 1.82 14.22 26.86
N ARG A 83 1.35 14.51 25.67
CA ARG A 83 -0.05 14.28 25.25
C ARG A 83 -0.08 13.58 23.91
N LEU A 84 -1.04 12.65 23.74
CA LEU A 84 -1.43 12.17 22.45
C LEU A 84 -2.24 13.26 21.73
N LEU A 85 -1.91 13.49 20.50
CA LEU A 85 -2.57 14.48 19.65
C LEU A 85 -3.30 13.75 18.52
N ARG A 86 -4.42 14.31 18.09
CA ARG A 86 -5.07 13.84 16.89
C ARG A 86 -4.19 14.22 15.69
N PRO A 87 -3.81 13.28 14.82
CA PRO A 87 -3.09 13.59 13.58
C PRO A 87 -3.86 14.62 12.74
N VAL A 88 -3.13 15.47 12.04
CA VAL A 88 -3.74 16.35 11.05
C VAL A 88 -4.37 15.48 9.97
N GLN A 89 -5.62 15.75 9.66
CA GLN A 89 -6.31 15.06 8.60
C GLN A 89 -5.84 15.63 7.26
N TYR A 90 -5.41 14.74 6.37
CA TYR A 90 -5.04 15.13 5.00
C TYR A 90 -6.29 15.52 4.21
N LYS A 91 -6.11 16.39 3.22
CA LYS A 91 -7.21 16.85 2.36
C LYS A 91 -7.72 15.77 1.42
N LYS A 92 -6.84 14.84 1.04
CA LYS A 92 -7.12 13.74 0.09
C LYS A 92 -6.70 12.41 0.68
N LYS A 93 -7.39 11.35 0.28
CA LYS A 93 -7.04 9.96 0.61
C LYS A 93 -6.99 9.12 -0.65
N VAL A 94 -5.99 8.23 -0.71
CA VAL A 94 -5.85 7.21 -1.74
C VAL A 94 -5.97 5.82 -1.12
N GLU A 95 -6.80 4.97 -1.70
CA GLU A 95 -6.87 3.54 -1.39
C GLU A 95 -6.19 2.75 -2.51
N LEU A 96 -5.29 1.84 -2.15
CA LEU A 96 -4.51 1.02 -3.08
C LEU A 96 -4.82 -0.45 -2.80
N ILE A 97 -5.48 -1.12 -3.74
CA ILE A 97 -6.01 -2.46 -3.54
C ILE A 97 -5.34 -3.44 -4.50
N GLY A 98 -4.90 -4.60 -3.98
CA GLY A 98 -4.33 -5.61 -4.83
C GLY A 98 -3.72 -6.82 -4.16
N GLY A 99 -2.95 -7.56 -4.92
CA GLY A 99 -2.27 -8.77 -4.49
C GLY A 99 -0.82 -8.52 -4.05
N SER A 100 0.03 -9.53 -4.27
CA SER A 100 1.43 -9.54 -3.89
C SER A 100 2.27 -8.40 -4.49
N VAL A 101 1.92 -7.92 -5.68
CA VAL A 101 2.62 -6.81 -6.32
C VAL A 101 2.35 -5.49 -5.61
N VAL A 102 1.11 -5.26 -5.21
CA VAL A 102 0.73 -4.07 -4.44
C VAL A 102 1.35 -4.10 -3.04
N SER A 103 1.43 -5.28 -2.42
CA SER A 103 2.11 -5.45 -1.13
C SER A 103 3.63 -5.35 -1.20
N GLY A 104 4.23 -5.37 -2.40
CA GLY A 104 5.68 -5.35 -2.57
C GLY A 104 6.38 -6.66 -2.22
N GLN A 105 5.68 -7.79 -2.32
CA GLN A 105 6.27 -9.10 -2.03
C GLN A 105 7.54 -9.34 -2.85
N PHE A 106 8.61 -9.76 -2.20
CA PHE A 106 9.97 -9.98 -2.73
C PHE A 106 10.75 -8.71 -3.10
N ALA A 107 10.23 -7.52 -2.85
CA ALA A 107 11.01 -6.30 -2.85
C ALA A 107 11.83 -6.18 -1.56
N THR A 108 12.88 -5.36 -1.55
CA THR A 108 13.85 -5.30 -0.43
C THR A 108 13.20 -5.01 0.92
N TYR A 109 12.28 -4.07 0.98
CA TYR A 109 11.53 -3.70 2.19
C TYR A 109 10.03 -3.96 2.02
N GLU A 110 9.67 -4.95 1.18
CA GLU A 110 8.29 -5.32 0.89
C GLU A 110 7.40 -4.07 0.62
N THR A 111 6.39 -3.84 1.45
CA THR A 111 5.45 -2.72 1.23
C THR A 111 6.13 -1.38 1.06
N LEU A 112 7.21 -1.08 1.79
CA LEU A 112 7.94 0.20 1.66
C LEU A 112 8.69 0.35 0.34
N SER A 113 9.02 -0.76 -0.32
CA SER A 113 9.58 -0.77 -1.66
C SER A 113 8.52 -0.95 -2.75
N SER A 114 7.24 -1.12 -2.39
CA SER A 114 6.17 -1.33 -3.37
C SER A 114 5.85 -0.06 -4.15
N TRP A 115 5.39 -0.23 -5.38
CA TRP A 115 4.91 0.89 -6.19
C TRP A 115 3.76 1.63 -5.49
N ALA A 116 2.92 0.92 -4.74
CA ALA A 116 1.79 1.50 -4.03
C ALA A 116 2.24 2.48 -2.94
N PHE A 117 3.21 2.08 -2.11
CA PHE A 117 3.78 2.96 -1.11
C PHE A 117 4.55 4.13 -1.74
N LEU A 118 5.40 3.85 -2.73
CA LEU A 118 6.20 4.87 -3.43
C LEU A 118 5.31 5.90 -4.14
N TYR A 119 4.20 5.45 -4.73
CA TYR A 119 3.21 6.33 -5.33
C TYR A 119 2.54 7.23 -4.29
N ALA A 120 2.04 6.66 -3.19
CA ALA A 120 1.40 7.44 -2.13
C ALA A 120 2.38 8.46 -1.51
N ALA A 121 3.63 8.06 -1.26
CA ALA A 121 4.68 8.94 -0.78
C ALA A 121 5.01 10.04 -1.80
N GLY A 122 5.03 9.71 -3.09
CA GLY A 122 5.31 10.66 -4.17
C GLY A 122 4.19 11.66 -4.45
N LEU A 123 2.93 11.33 -4.13
CA LEU A 123 1.83 12.31 -4.14
C LEU A 123 2.02 13.38 -3.08
N GLY A 124 2.66 13.02 -1.97
CA GLY A 124 2.99 13.93 -0.87
C GLY A 124 1.89 14.00 0.18
N ASN A 125 1.23 15.12 0.32
CA ASN A 125 0.31 15.42 1.43
C ASN A 125 -1.05 14.73 1.29
N VAL A 126 -1.05 13.39 1.24
CA VAL A 126 -2.24 12.54 1.15
C VAL A 126 -2.28 11.49 2.26
N GLU A 127 -3.47 11.16 2.74
CA GLU A 127 -3.69 9.93 3.49
C GLU A 127 -3.74 8.74 2.53
N TYR A 128 -3.30 7.57 2.97
CA TYR A 128 -3.35 6.38 2.12
C TYR A 128 -3.56 5.10 2.92
N THR A 129 -4.27 4.18 2.31
CA THR A 129 -4.41 2.80 2.79
C THR A 129 -3.93 1.85 1.69
N ILE A 130 -3.24 0.79 2.06
CA ILE A 130 -2.82 -0.26 1.15
C ILE A 130 -3.48 -1.56 1.61
N THR A 131 -4.55 -1.94 0.93
CA THR A 131 -5.28 -3.19 1.13
C THR A 131 -4.75 -4.21 0.13
N ALA A 132 -3.73 -4.97 0.53
CA ALA A 132 -3.02 -5.86 -0.38
C ALA A 132 -2.71 -7.20 0.29
N TYR A 133 -3.09 -8.29 -0.39
CA TYR A 133 -2.88 -9.63 0.12
C TYR A 133 -2.18 -10.53 -0.90
N PRO A 134 -0.95 -11.04 -0.59
CA PRO A 134 -0.25 -11.95 -1.49
C PRO A 134 -1.03 -13.23 -1.78
N GLY A 135 -1.19 -13.56 -3.05
CA GLY A 135 -1.85 -14.78 -3.49
C GLY A 135 -3.37 -14.69 -3.64
N VAL A 136 -4.00 -13.57 -3.26
CA VAL A 136 -5.44 -13.40 -3.37
C VAL A 136 -5.87 -13.19 -4.83
N CYS A 137 -7.02 -13.75 -5.21
CA CYS A 137 -7.75 -13.43 -6.44
C CYS A 137 -8.68 -12.24 -6.24
N LEU A 138 -9.15 -11.63 -7.32
CA LEU A 138 -10.19 -10.63 -7.28
C LEU A 138 -11.54 -11.25 -6.89
N ALA A 139 -11.95 -12.29 -7.63
CA ALA A 139 -13.20 -13.01 -7.37
C ALA A 139 -13.18 -13.71 -6.01
N ASP A 140 -14.34 -13.76 -5.33
CA ASP A 140 -14.47 -14.38 -4.01
C ASP A 140 -14.39 -15.91 -4.11
N LEU A 141 -13.17 -16.42 -4.07
CA LEU A 141 -12.86 -17.85 -4.08
C LEU A 141 -11.47 -18.12 -3.52
N GLN A 142 -11.21 -19.37 -3.20
CA GLN A 142 -9.89 -19.81 -2.74
C GLN A 142 -8.88 -19.73 -3.89
N CYS A 143 -7.80 -18.98 -3.66
CA CYS A 143 -6.64 -18.90 -4.53
C CYS A 143 -5.36 -19.38 -3.81
N TYR A 144 -4.18 -18.85 -4.17
CA TYR A 144 -2.91 -19.26 -3.57
C TYR A 144 -2.77 -18.84 -2.11
N GLY A 145 -3.36 -17.73 -1.74
CA GLY A 145 -3.31 -17.19 -0.39
C GLY A 145 -4.70 -16.73 0.04
N GLY A 146 -4.83 -16.39 1.30
CA GLY A 146 -6.04 -15.78 1.77
C GLY A 146 -7.17 -16.73 2.18
N GLY A 147 -6.91 -18.01 2.37
CA GLY A 147 -7.97 -18.93 2.77
C GLY A 147 -8.97 -19.18 1.67
N THR A 148 -10.28 -19.07 1.97
CA THR A 148 -11.38 -19.41 1.04
C THR A 148 -11.94 -18.24 0.27
N HIS A 149 -11.45 -17.03 0.50
CA HIS A 149 -12.02 -15.78 -0.02
C HIS A 149 -11.11 -15.03 -0.97
N GLY A 150 -11.69 -14.15 -1.78
CA GLY A 150 -11.02 -13.23 -2.68
C GLY A 150 -11.07 -11.77 -2.20
N MET A 151 -10.55 -10.85 -3.02
CA MET A 151 -10.42 -9.44 -2.65
C MET A 151 -11.77 -8.75 -2.47
N THR A 152 -12.79 -9.12 -3.24
CA THR A 152 -14.15 -8.59 -3.08
C THR A 152 -14.69 -8.81 -1.65
N TRP A 153 -14.34 -9.92 -1.02
CA TRP A 153 -14.66 -10.18 0.38
C TRP A 153 -13.67 -9.48 1.34
N PHE A 154 -12.33 -9.55 1.06
CA PHE A 154 -11.31 -9.04 1.97
C PHE A 154 -11.34 -7.55 2.17
N TRP A 155 -11.82 -6.79 1.23
CA TRP A 155 -11.92 -5.35 1.38
C TRP A 155 -12.78 -4.93 2.58
N HIS A 156 -13.74 -5.76 2.96
CA HIS A 156 -14.61 -5.58 4.13
C HIS A 156 -14.11 -6.30 5.40
N HIS A 157 -12.87 -6.81 5.41
CA HIS A 157 -12.37 -7.57 6.55
C HIS A 157 -10.98 -7.09 6.96
N ALA A 158 -10.82 -6.78 8.24
CA ALA A 158 -9.63 -6.06 8.75
C ALA A 158 -8.38 -6.92 8.92
N SER A 159 -8.51 -8.23 8.93
CA SER A 159 -7.41 -9.10 9.32
C SER A 159 -7.01 -10.12 8.26
N ASP A 160 -5.79 -10.62 8.41
CA ASP A 160 -5.25 -11.70 7.59
C ASP A 160 -6.17 -12.93 7.63
N PRO A 161 -6.75 -13.33 6.50
CA PRO A 161 -7.69 -14.43 6.40
C PRO A 161 -7.04 -15.81 6.41
N GLY A 162 -5.74 -15.89 6.53
CA GLY A 162 -5.00 -17.13 6.48
C GLY A 162 -5.05 -17.93 7.78
N VAL A 163 -4.25 -18.99 7.83
CA VAL A 163 -4.07 -19.86 9.02
C VAL A 163 -3.76 -19.03 10.28
N ARG A 164 -3.06 -17.91 10.12
CA ARG A 164 -2.71 -17.00 11.19
C ARG A 164 -3.95 -16.30 11.78
N ALA A 165 -4.88 -15.87 10.95
CA ALA A 165 -6.13 -15.26 11.44
C ALA A 165 -6.95 -16.27 12.23
N GLY A 166 -7.11 -17.49 11.74
CA GLY A 166 -7.76 -18.57 12.47
C GLY A 166 -7.11 -18.86 13.82
N ALA A 167 -5.78 -18.85 13.90
CA ALA A 167 -5.03 -19.05 15.14
C ALA A 167 -5.13 -17.86 16.11
N THR A 168 -5.23 -16.62 15.59
CA THR A 168 -5.22 -15.40 16.41
C THR A 168 -6.61 -15.01 16.89
N TYR A 169 -7.61 -15.14 16.03
CA TYR A 169 -8.98 -14.66 16.28
C TYR A 169 -9.99 -15.79 16.49
N GLY A 170 -9.60 -17.04 16.27
CA GLY A 170 -10.44 -18.22 16.52
C GLY A 170 -11.55 -18.46 15.49
N GLY A 171 -11.48 -17.83 14.33
CA GLY A 171 -12.49 -17.97 13.28
C GLY A 171 -12.28 -17.03 12.10
N GLU A 172 -13.37 -16.67 11.43
CA GLU A 172 -13.36 -15.67 10.37
C GLU A 172 -12.93 -14.30 10.93
N PRO A 173 -12.19 -13.49 10.14
CA PRO A 173 -11.81 -12.15 10.53
C PRO A 173 -13.04 -11.27 10.78
N GLU A 174 -12.90 -10.31 11.68
CA GLU A 174 -13.95 -9.34 11.94
C GLU A 174 -14.22 -8.48 10.70
N GLU A 175 -15.49 -8.16 10.48
CA GLU A 175 -15.88 -7.17 9.48
C GLU A 175 -15.20 -5.83 9.78
N TYR A 176 -14.70 -5.20 8.73
CA TYR A 176 -14.09 -3.90 8.79
C TYR A 176 -15.02 -2.85 8.19
N ASP A 177 -15.42 -1.89 9.00
CA ASP A 177 -16.23 -0.76 8.53
C ASP A 177 -15.37 0.25 7.78
N VAL A 178 -15.28 0.09 6.46
CA VAL A 178 -14.55 1.00 5.57
C VAL A 178 -15.12 2.43 5.59
N THR A 179 -16.37 2.61 6.05
CA THR A 179 -17.00 3.93 6.17
C THR A 179 -16.53 4.71 7.40
N ALA A 180 -15.93 4.03 8.38
CA ALA A 180 -15.38 4.67 9.57
C ALA A 180 -14.10 5.47 9.30
N GLU A 181 -13.46 5.25 8.16
CA GLU A 181 -12.28 5.98 7.73
C GLU A 181 -12.63 7.28 6.98
N GLN A 182 -11.61 8.11 6.74
CA GLN A 182 -11.72 9.21 5.79
C GLN A 182 -12.11 8.63 4.41
N PRO A 183 -13.13 9.17 3.74
CA PRO A 183 -13.48 8.74 2.39
C PRO A 183 -12.29 8.85 1.43
N ALA A 184 -12.12 7.86 0.56
CA ALA A 184 -11.11 7.94 -0.49
C ALA A 184 -11.56 8.92 -1.59
N ASP A 185 -10.60 9.68 -2.12
CA ASP A 185 -10.76 10.49 -3.33
C ASP A 185 -10.32 9.73 -4.58
N LEU A 186 -9.48 8.72 -4.40
CA LEU A 186 -8.93 7.90 -5.46
C LEU A 186 -8.72 6.47 -4.97
N VAL A 187 -9.20 5.50 -5.74
CA VAL A 187 -8.96 4.08 -5.51
C VAL A 187 -8.20 3.49 -6.69
N ILE A 188 -7.11 2.80 -6.45
CA ILE A 188 -6.35 2.11 -7.49
C ILE A 188 -6.42 0.61 -7.28
N LEU A 189 -6.94 -0.09 -8.27
CA LEU A 189 -7.08 -1.54 -8.28
C LEU A 189 -6.05 -2.17 -9.21
N GLN A 190 -5.20 -3.06 -8.69
CA GLN A 190 -4.29 -3.88 -9.49
C GLN A 190 -4.48 -5.35 -9.16
N MET A 191 -5.35 -6.01 -9.91
CA MET A 191 -5.79 -7.39 -9.71
C MET A 191 -5.67 -8.23 -10.99
N GLY A 192 -5.82 -9.54 -10.88
CA GLY A 192 -5.88 -10.48 -12.00
C GLY A 192 -4.69 -11.43 -12.11
N GLY A 193 -3.54 -11.12 -11.50
CA GLY A 193 -2.36 -11.97 -11.60
C GLY A 193 -2.56 -13.38 -11.04
N ASN A 194 -3.22 -13.51 -9.90
CA ASN A 194 -3.53 -14.80 -9.30
C ASN A 194 -4.73 -15.47 -9.94
N ASP A 195 -5.70 -14.68 -10.40
CA ASP A 195 -6.87 -15.15 -11.12
C ASP A 195 -6.47 -15.87 -12.42
N HIS A 196 -5.51 -15.32 -13.15
CA HIS A 196 -5.07 -15.85 -14.44
C HIS A 196 -4.21 -17.10 -14.34
N ARG A 197 -3.45 -17.27 -13.28
CA ARG A 197 -2.44 -18.35 -13.17
C ARG A 197 -3.07 -19.70 -12.85
N PRO A 198 -2.50 -20.82 -13.40
CA PRO A 198 -2.85 -22.16 -12.92
C PRO A 198 -2.56 -22.31 -11.41
N PRO A 199 -3.38 -23.05 -10.65
CA PRO A 199 -4.55 -23.80 -11.11
C PRO A 199 -5.86 -22.99 -11.17
N ASN A 200 -5.84 -21.69 -10.85
CA ASN A 200 -7.06 -20.89 -10.74
C ASN A 200 -7.72 -20.67 -12.11
N GLU A 201 -6.98 -20.13 -13.07
CA GLU A 201 -7.40 -19.92 -14.46
C GLU A 201 -8.88 -19.47 -14.57
N ILE A 202 -9.22 -18.41 -13.80
CA ILE A 202 -10.58 -17.90 -13.71
C ILE A 202 -11.03 -17.44 -15.09
N PRO A 203 -12.21 -17.89 -15.57
CA PRO A 203 -12.74 -17.44 -16.85
C PRO A 203 -12.89 -15.92 -16.91
N GLY A 204 -12.63 -15.33 -18.08
CA GLY A 204 -12.65 -13.89 -18.27
C GLY A 204 -13.97 -13.22 -17.92
N ASP A 205 -15.10 -13.86 -18.18
CA ASP A 205 -16.44 -13.40 -17.79
C ASP A 205 -16.60 -13.32 -16.27
N LYS A 206 -16.05 -14.27 -15.52
CA LYS A 206 -16.09 -14.27 -14.06
C LYS A 206 -15.17 -13.22 -13.46
N PHE A 207 -14.02 -12.98 -14.07
CA PHE A 207 -13.14 -11.89 -13.69
C PHE A 207 -13.78 -10.52 -13.92
N GLU A 208 -14.45 -10.34 -15.07
CA GLU A 208 -15.21 -9.14 -15.41
C GLU A 208 -16.35 -8.89 -14.42
N GLU A 209 -17.17 -9.90 -14.11
CA GLU A 209 -18.25 -9.82 -13.11
C GLU A 209 -17.70 -9.35 -11.75
N ALA A 210 -16.64 -9.99 -11.24
CA ALA A 210 -16.03 -9.65 -9.95
C ALA A 210 -15.42 -8.24 -9.95
N TYR A 211 -14.90 -7.78 -11.10
CA TYR A 211 -14.35 -6.42 -11.19
C TYR A 211 -15.45 -5.37 -11.16
N ILE A 212 -16.56 -5.61 -11.85
CA ILE A 212 -17.73 -4.73 -11.83
C ILE A 212 -18.29 -4.66 -10.40
N GLU A 213 -18.49 -5.82 -9.75
CA GLU A 213 -18.94 -5.90 -8.35
C GLU A 213 -18.06 -5.07 -7.40
N MET A 214 -16.74 -5.23 -7.50
CA MET A 214 -15.79 -4.50 -6.66
C MET A 214 -15.86 -2.98 -6.88
N ILE A 215 -16.00 -2.54 -8.13
CA ILE A 215 -16.11 -1.11 -8.46
C ILE A 215 -17.43 -0.52 -7.97
N GLU A 216 -18.55 -1.24 -8.16
CA GLU A 216 -19.85 -0.82 -7.67
C GLU A 216 -19.87 -0.70 -6.14
N ASP A 217 -19.25 -1.65 -5.45
CA ASP A 217 -19.13 -1.65 -4.00
C ASP A 217 -18.30 -0.46 -3.52
N ILE A 218 -17.14 -0.21 -4.10
CA ILE A 218 -16.33 0.98 -3.82
C ILE A 218 -17.11 2.26 -4.05
N HIS A 219 -17.83 2.35 -5.16
CA HIS A 219 -18.63 3.53 -5.51
C HIS A 219 -19.81 3.75 -4.56
N ASN A 220 -20.42 2.67 -4.07
CA ASN A 220 -21.47 2.74 -3.04
C ASN A 220 -20.93 3.31 -1.72
N VAL A 221 -19.71 2.94 -1.34
CA VAL A 221 -19.07 3.42 -0.11
C VAL A 221 -18.52 4.84 -0.29
N TRP A 222 -17.84 5.11 -1.42
CA TRP A 222 -17.22 6.41 -1.70
C TRP A 222 -17.65 6.95 -3.07
N PRO A 223 -18.86 7.52 -3.19
CA PRO A 223 -19.46 7.93 -4.48
C PRO A 223 -18.74 9.06 -5.21
N HIS A 224 -17.77 9.70 -4.58
CA HIS A 224 -16.96 10.77 -5.19
C HIS A 224 -15.54 10.32 -5.55
N ALA A 225 -15.18 9.07 -5.27
CA ALA A 225 -13.86 8.56 -5.59
C ALA A 225 -13.72 8.27 -7.08
N ASP A 226 -12.62 8.71 -7.68
CA ASP A 226 -12.15 8.16 -8.94
C ASP A 226 -11.62 6.73 -8.72
N VAL A 227 -11.89 5.81 -9.64
CA VAL A 227 -11.38 4.44 -9.61
C VAL A 227 -10.46 4.20 -10.80
N VAL A 228 -9.24 3.78 -10.56
CA VAL A 228 -8.26 3.47 -11.59
C VAL A 228 -8.02 1.97 -11.67
N LEU A 229 -8.33 1.40 -12.82
CA LEU A 229 -7.97 0.03 -13.15
C LEU A 229 -6.53 0.05 -13.67
N MET A 230 -5.59 -0.40 -12.84
CA MET A 230 -4.19 -0.52 -13.21
C MET A 230 -3.95 -1.91 -13.81
N SER A 231 -3.52 -1.98 -15.05
CA SER A 231 -3.30 -3.27 -15.70
C SER A 231 -2.22 -4.10 -14.99
N GLN A 232 -2.41 -5.40 -15.01
CA GLN A 232 -1.43 -6.37 -14.54
C GLN A 232 -0.62 -6.86 -15.74
N TRP A 233 0.72 -6.77 -15.66
CA TRP A 233 1.56 -7.35 -16.71
C TRP A 233 1.37 -8.88 -16.76
N GLY A 234 1.49 -9.41 -17.98
CA GLY A 234 1.54 -10.84 -18.21
C GLY A 234 2.98 -11.33 -18.39
N ASP A 235 3.24 -11.86 -19.57
CA ASP A 235 4.56 -12.34 -19.96
C ASP A 235 5.26 -11.36 -20.90
N PHE A 236 6.51 -11.65 -21.20
CA PHE A 236 7.24 -10.99 -22.28
C PHE A 236 7.18 -11.88 -23.53
N VAL A 237 6.52 -11.39 -24.56
CA VAL A 237 6.40 -12.10 -25.85
C VAL A 237 7.37 -11.52 -26.88
N ARG A 238 7.91 -12.36 -27.74
CA ARG A 238 8.80 -11.93 -28.80
C ARG A 238 8.05 -11.07 -29.82
N SER A 239 8.62 -9.90 -30.13
CA SER A 239 8.08 -8.96 -31.11
C SER A 239 9.20 -8.49 -32.04
N GLY A 240 9.29 -9.06 -33.25
CA GLY A 240 10.40 -8.82 -34.15
C GLY A 240 11.75 -9.27 -33.58
N THR A 241 12.69 -8.36 -33.45
CA THR A 241 14.02 -8.59 -32.85
C THR A 241 14.07 -8.34 -31.34
N GLY A 242 12.98 -7.83 -30.76
CA GLY A 242 12.87 -7.48 -29.33
C GLY A 242 11.82 -8.28 -28.60
N TRP A 243 11.45 -7.80 -27.41
CA TRP A 243 10.42 -8.35 -26.56
C TRP A 243 9.43 -7.25 -26.19
N ARG A 244 8.17 -7.64 -26.08
CA ARG A 244 7.08 -6.77 -25.62
C ARG A 244 6.43 -7.39 -24.40
N GLY A 245 6.13 -6.59 -23.38
CA GLY A 245 5.26 -6.99 -22.29
C GLY A 245 3.84 -7.21 -22.80
N THR A 246 3.10 -8.05 -22.10
CA THR A 246 1.66 -8.25 -22.30
C THR A 246 0.93 -7.92 -21.02
N THR A 247 -0.36 -7.64 -21.11
CA THR A 247 -1.25 -7.47 -19.97
C THR A 247 -2.18 -8.68 -19.83
N ILE A 248 -2.60 -8.95 -18.61
CA ILE A 248 -3.52 -10.03 -18.28
C ILE A 248 -4.94 -9.45 -18.26
N TYR A 249 -5.93 -10.20 -18.76
CA TYR A 249 -7.34 -9.80 -18.81
C TYR A 249 -7.58 -8.40 -19.42
N GLU A 250 -6.76 -8.00 -20.40
CA GLU A 250 -6.92 -6.68 -21.03
C GLU A 250 -8.29 -6.53 -21.70
N PRO A 251 -8.80 -7.52 -22.50
CA PRO A 251 -10.13 -7.42 -23.11
C PRO A 251 -11.24 -7.30 -22.08
N GLU A 252 -11.16 -8.03 -20.97
CA GLU A 252 -12.10 -8.00 -19.85
C GLU A 252 -12.08 -6.63 -19.17
N THR A 253 -10.89 -6.14 -18.83
CA THR A 253 -10.71 -4.83 -18.23
C THR A 253 -11.24 -3.70 -19.12
N MET A 254 -11.07 -3.82 -20.44
CA MET A 254 -11.66 -2.84 -21.38
C MET A 254 -13.20 -2.90 -21.40
N ARG A 255 -13.81 -4.09 -21.23
CA ARG A 255 -15.27 -4.20 -21.11
C ARG A 255 -15.78 -3.62 -19.79
N VAL A 256 -15.05 -3.81 -18.69
CA VAL A 256 -15.35 -3.16 -17.41
C VAL A 256 -15.31 -1.63 -17.57
N LEU A 257 -14.26 -1.09 -18.21
CA LEU A 257 -14.16 0.35 -18.48
C LEU A 257 -15.32 0.86 -19.32
N GLU A 258 -15.70 0.12 -20.37
CA GLU A 258 -16.86 0.48 -21.24
C GLU A 258 -18.18 0.43 -20.45
N HIS A 259 -18.33 -0.49 -19.49
CA HIS A 259 -19.50 -0.57 -18.61
C HIS A 259 -19.74 0.72 -17.82
N PHE A 260 -18.67 1.33 -17.33
CA PHE A 260 -18.74 2.56 -16.50
C PHE A 260 -18.53 3.87 -17.28
N LYS A 261 -18.33 3.83 -18.59
CA LYS A 261 -17.92 5.00 -19.39
C LYS A 261 -18.81 6.26 -19.25
N ASP A 262 -20.13 6.03 -19.15
CA ASP A 262 -21.09 7.13 -19.06
C ASP A 262 -21.16 7.76 -17.64
N GLN A 263 -20.56 7.08 -16.66
CA GLN A 263 -20.48 7.56 -15.27
C GLN A 263 -19.24 8.42 -15.02
N GLY A 264 -18.16 8.19 -15.78
CA GLY A 264 -16.99 9.07 -15.86
C GLY A 264 -16.02 9.02 -14.68
N PHE A 265 -16.22 8.13 -13.69
CA PHE A 265 -15.35 7.99 -12.53
C PHE A 265 -14.35 6.82 -12.61
N VAL A 266 -14.47 5.95 -13.62
CA VAL A 266 -13.58 4.81 -13.83
C VAL A 266 -12.58 5.10 -14.94
N HIS A 267 -11.30 4.90 -14.64
CA HIS A 267 -10.18 5.21 -15.52
C HIS A 267 -9.30 3.97 -15.70
N TYR A 268 -8.47 3.97 -16.74
CA TYR A 268 -7.53 2.88 -17.01
C TYR A 268 -6.09 3.40 -17.08
N PHE A 269 -5.22 2.76 -16.31
CA PHE A 269 -3.78 2.99 -16.37
C PHE A 269 -3.08 1.76 -16.93
N ASN A 270 -2.61 1.87 -18.17
CA ASN A 270 -1.89 0.79 -18.84
C ASN A 270 -0.42 0.74 -18.39
N THR A 271 0.01 -0.42 -17.90
CA THR A 271 1.40 -0.66 -17.50
C THR A 271 2.26 -1.28 -18.61
N ASP A 272 1.69 -1.55 -19.79
CA ASP A 272 2.44 -2.13 -20.91
C ASP A 272 3.65 -1.26 -21.30
N GLY A 273 4.81 -1.90 -21.42
CA GLY A 273 6.05 -1.23 -21.77
C GLY A 273 6.77 -0.49 -20.63
N ILE A 274 6.19 -0.40 -19.42
CA ILE A 274 6.87 0.22 -18.26
C ILE A 274 7.98 -0.69 -17.74
N LEU A 275 7.72 -1.98 -17.63
CA LEU A 275 8.67 -2.97 -17.11
C LEU A 275 9.40 -3.68 -18.24
N ALA A 276 10.70 -3.92 -18.04
CA ALA A 276 11.54 -4.76 -18.87
C ALA A 276 11.92 -6.05 -18.11
N HIS A 277 12.56 -7.02 -18.77
CA HIS A 277 12.93 -8.29 -18.14
C HIS A 277 13.75 -8.14 -16.85
N ASN A 278 14.67 -7.19 -16.81
CA ASN A 278 15.51 -6.94 -15.63
C ASN A 278 14.79 -6.20 -14.50
N ASP A 279 13.56 -5.76 -14.72
CA ASP A 279 12.71 -5.17 -13.68
C ASP A 279 11.86 -6.23 -12.96
N ILE A 280 11.91 -7.48 -13.41
CA ILE A 280 11.20 -8.62 -12.86
C ILE A 280 12.20 -9.60 -12.25
N ASN A 281 11.96 -9.99 -11.00
CA ASN A 281 12.78 -10.98 -10.30
C ASN A 281 12.39 -12.43 -10.69
N PRO A 282 13.21 -13.44 -10.32
CA PRO A 282 12.93 -14.84 -10.64
C PRO A 282 11.63 -15.41 -10.07
N LYS A 283 10.96 -14.71 -9.16
CA LYS A 283 9.64 -15.05 -8.62
C LYS A 283 8.50 -14.39 -9.38
N ASN A 284 8.81 -13.78 -10.52
CA ASN A 284 7.85 -13.08 -11.38
C ASN A 284 7.13 -11.91 -10.69
N HIS A 285 7.89 -11.17 -9.87
CA HIS A 285 7.45 -9.93 -9.23
C HIS A 285 8.39 -8.80 -9.60
N PRO A 286 7.97 -7.53 -9.56
CA PRO A 286 8.87 -6.43 -9.81
C PRO A 286 10.03 -6.41 -8.81
N THR A 287 11.20 -6.01 -9.29
CA THR A 287 12.32 -5.59 -8.44
C THR A 287 12.02 -4.21 -7.84
N ASP A 288 12.84 -3.74 -6.89
CA ASP A 288 12.71 -2.37 -6.38
C ASP A 288 12.70 -1.32 -7.51
N VAL A 289 13.56 -1.51 -8.53
CA VAL A 289 13.58 -0.64 -9.72
C VAL A 289 12.28 -0.73 -10.52
N GLY A 290 11.73 -1.94 -10.67
CA GLY A 290 10.43 -2.13 -11.32
C GLY A 290 9.31 -1.38 -10.59
N HIS A 291 9.28 -1.47 -9.27
CA HIS A 291 8.32 -0.72 -8.44
C HIS A 291 8.48 0.79 -8.56
N ILE A 292 9.72 1.32 -8.57
CA ILE A 292 9.98 2.75 -8.78
C ILE A 292 9.46 3.22 -10.14
N LYS A 293 9.66 2.44 -11.20
CA LYS A 293 9.16 2.76 -12.55
C LYS A 293 7.64 2.84 -12.56
N LEU A 294 6.94 1.83 -12.02
CA LEU A 294 5.48 1.82 -11.94
C LEU A 294 4.96 3.06 -11.20
N ALA A 295 5.50 3.35 -10.01
CA ALA A 295 5.11 4.50 -9.22
C ALA A 295 5.34 5.83 -9.96
N SER A 296 6.49 6.00 -10.60
CA SER A 296 6.85 7.22 -11.31
C SER A 296 5.93 7.49 -12.50
N HIS A 297 5.58 6.45 -13.27
CA HIS A 297 4.66 6.59 -14.39
C HIS A 297 3.24 6.91 -13.92
N LEU A 298 2.78 6.22 -12.86
CA LEU A 298 1.45 6.45 -12.30
C LEU A 298 1.31 7.86 -11.71
N LEU A 299 2.35 8.38 -11.02
CA LEU A 299 2.39 9.77 -10.54
C LEU A 299 2.17 10.78 -11.66
N GLN A 300 2.90 10.63 -12.77
CA GLN A 300 2.75 11.53 -13.91
C GLN A 300 1.37 11.39 -14.57
N TRP A 301 0.88 10.17 -14.69
CA TRP A 301 -0.45 9.91 -15.22
C TRP A 301 -1.54 10.56 -14.36
N THR A 302 -1.49 10.39 -13.04
CA THR A 302 -2.42 10.98 -12.09
C THR A 302 -2.44 12.51 -12.19
N ARG A 303 -1.26 13.11 -12.33
CA ARG A 303 -1.14 14.56 -12.51
C ARG A 303 -1.77 15.03 -13.83
N VAL A 304 -1.52 14.33 -14.93
CA VAL A 304 -1.94 14.75 -16.26
C VAL A 304 -3.41 14.41 -16.51
N VAL A 305 -3.87 13.24 -16.11
CA VAL A 305 -5.22 12.74 -16.41
C VAL A 305 -6.24 13.16 -15.36
N LEU A 306 -5.92 13.02 -14.08
CA LEU A 306 -6.82 13.38 -12.98
C LEU A 306 -6.60 14.80 -12.46
N GLY A 307 -5.60 15.51 -12.94
CA GLY A 307 -5.32 16.89 -12.54
C GLY A 307 -4.85 17.04 -11.08
N TRP A 308 -4.31 16.00 -10.49
CA TRP A 308 -3.79 16.07 -9.12
C TRP A 308 -2.45 16.81 -9.08
N GLU A 309 -2.31 17.69 -8.10
CA GLU A 309 -1.03 18.32 -7.81
C GLU A 309 -0.21 17.44 -6.86
N LEU A 310 1.10 17.38 -7.06
CA LEU A 310 2.04 16.72 -6.17
C LEU A 310 2.44 17.73 -5.09
N GLU A 311 2.13 17.42 -3.84
CA GLU A 311 2.40 18.30 -2.71
C GLU A 311 3.52 17.73 -1.83
N PRO A 312 4.44 18.55 -1.28
CA PRO A 312 5.43 18.06 -0.32
C PRO A 312 4.75 17.67 1.00
N MET A 313 5.28 16.67 1.67
CA MET A 313 4.82 16.22 3.00
C MET A 313 5.23 17.16 4.15
N GLY A 314 5.81 18.29 3.89
CA GLY A 314 6.39 19.21 4.84
C GLY A 314 7.85 19.49 4.54
N GLU A 315 8.59 20.01 5.52
CA GLU A 315 10.02 20.27 5.38
C GLU A 315 10.77 18.94 5.15
N MET A 316 11.57 18.90 4.09
CA MET A 316 12.39 17.73 3.80
C MET A 316 13.66 17.77 4.63
N THR A 317 13.88 16.74 5.43
CA THR A 317 15.09 16.58 6.23
C THR A 317 15.83 15.33 5.77
N HIS A 318 17.07 15.46 5.38
CA HIS A 318 17.93 14.36 4.97
C HIS A 318 19.03 14.13 6.01
N SER A 319 19.26 12.88 6.36
CA SER A 319 20.42 12.47 7.15
C SER A 319 21.72 12.38 6.32
N THR A 320 21.57 12.32 4.99
CA THR A 320 22.70 12.24 4.06
C THR A 320 22.93 13.58 3.38
N LEU A 321 24.13 14.12 3.54
CA LEU A 321 24.57 15.31 2.82
C LEU A 321 25.04 14.90 1.40
N TYR A 322 24.49 15.54 0.37
CA TYR A 322 25.02 15.49 -0.97
C TYR A 322 26.24 16.41 -1.08
N TRP A 323 27.15 16.13 -1.97
CA TRP A 323 28.44 16.83 -2.03
C TRP A 323 28.32 18.35 -2.26
N ASN A 324 27.23 18.83 -2.84
CA ASN A 324 26.95 20.24 -3.05
C ASN A 324 25.95 20.86 -2.06
N ASP A 325 25.46 20.12 -1.08
CA ASP A 325 24.52 20.61 -0.04
C ASP A 325 25.21 21.54 0.97
N GLN A 326 26.54 21.65 0.89
CA GLN A 326 27.35 22.55 1.73
C GLN A 326 27.46 23.97 1.14
N GLN A 327 26.84 24.22 0.01
CA GLN A 327 26.87 25.52 -0.67
C GLN A 327 25.49 26.16 -0.59
N GLU A 328 25.46 27.43 -0.28
CA GLU A 328 24.27 28.24 -0.48
C GLU A 328 23.98 28.38 -1.97
N TYR A 329 22.75 28.12 -2.36
CA TYR A 329 22.29 28.28 -3.74
C TYR A 329 21.86 29.70 -4.02
#